data_5992cff1a339c46626f7a8a1ecfebc75
#
_entry.id   5992cff1a339c46626f7a8a1ecfebc75
#
_cell.length_a   1.000
_cell.length_b   1.000
_cell.length_c   1.000
_cell.angle_alpha   90.00
_cell.angle_beta   90.00
_cell.angle_gamma   90.00
#
_symmetry.space_group_name_H-M   'P 1'
#
loop_
_entity.id
_entity.type
_entity.pdbx_description
1 polymer ?
#
loop_
_entity_poly.entity_id
_entity_poly.type
_entity_poly.pdbx_seq_one_letter_code
_entity_poly.pdbx_strand_id
1 'polypeptide(L)'
;MKRHIFNTFILGFAIASCTDPFMGQTATDHVAPGPIKNAKVINLEGSALITYDLPEDEDLLYIKATYQRNKDVIAQNKASVYTDTLTIVGLGDTLARDVEVVAVDRSGNMSEAVQVTIHPKTPPIKTVFKSLSVEPALS
;
A
#
# COMPACT_ATOMS: atom_id res chain seq x y z
N MET A 1 -14.13 -56.38 54.98
CA MET A 1 -13.76 -55.98 53.58
C MET A 1 -14.39 -54.70 53.25
N LYS A 2 -13.65 -53.59 53.28
CA LYS A 2 -14.18 -52.24 52.92
C LYS A 2 -13.58 -51.89 51.56
N ARG A 3 -14.42 -51.81 50.52
CA ARG A 3 -14.07 -51.36 49.18
C ARG A 3 -14.10 -49.84 49.16
N HIS A 4 -12.94 -49.19 49.00
CA HIS A 4 -12.86 -47.76 48.76
C HIS A 4 -13.09 -47.50 47.27
N ILE A 5 -14.20 -46.85 46.94
CA ILE A 5 -14.50 -46.36 45.63
C ILE A 5 -13.78 -45.01 45.48
N PHE A 6 -12.71 -44.99 44.70
CA PHE A 6 -11.96 -43.79 44.38
C PHE A 6 -12.71 -43.06 43.27
N ASN A 7 -13.42 -42.00 43.64
CA ASN A 7 -14.20 -41.18 42.74
C ASN A 7 -13.25 -40.15 42.08
N THR A 8 -12.74 -40.46 40.87
CA THR A 8 -11.91 -39.54 40.12
C THR A 8 -12.80 -38.51 39.45
N PHE A 9 -12.84 -37.33 40.04
CA PHE A 9 -13.53 -36.16 39.48
C PHE A 9 -12.65 -35.57 38.35
N ILE A 10 -12.95 -35.92 37.10
CA ILE A 10 -12.30 -35.31 35.93
C ILE A 10 -12.91 -33.95 35.74
N LEU A 11 -12.17 -32.90 36.17
CA LEU A 11 -12.51 -31.49 35.93
C LEU A 11 -12.21 -31.17 34.45
N GLY A 12 -13.24 -31.24 33.62
CA GLY A 12 -13.19 -30.82 32.20
C GLY A 12 -12.92 -29.32 32.09
N PHE A 13 -11.71 -28.97 31.72
CA PHE A 13 -11.35 -27.57 31.39
C PHE A 13 -11.93 -27.23 30.03
N ALA A 14 -13.10 -26.61 30.00
CA ALA A 14 -13.66 -26.02 28.77
C ALA A 14 -12.83 -24.81 28.39
N ILE A 15 -11.91 -24.96 27.43
CA ILE A 15 -11.27 -23.85 26.74
C ILE A 15 -12.37 -23.16 25.90
N ALA A 16 -12.97 -22.11 26.44
CA ALA A 16 -13.74 -21.16 25.65
C ALA A 16 -12.76 -20.46 24.71
N SER A 17 -12.64 -20.96 23.47
CA SER A 17 -11.99 -20.26 22.39
C SER A 17 -12.81 -19.00 22.11
N CYS A 18 -12.31 -17.84 22.52
CA CYS A 18 -12.82 -16.56 22.03
C CYS A 18 -12.54 -16.51 20.54
N THR A 19 -13.53 -16.82 19.75
CA THR A 19 -13.56 -16.41 18.35
C THR A 19 -13.91 -14.93 18.36
N ASP A 20 -12.88 -14.06 18.29
CA ASP A 20 -13.12 -12.65 18.03
C ASP A 20 -13.93 -12.57 16.73
N PRO A 21 -15.07 -11.84 16.73
CA PRO A 21 -15.78 -11.63 15.49
C PRO A 21 -14.81 -10.94 14.52
N PHE A 22 -14.66 -11.50 13.32
CA PHE A 22 -13.85 -10.91 12.27
C PHE A 22 -14.34 -9.47 12.04
N MET A 23 -13.58 -8.50 12.54
CA MET A 23 -13.82 -7.06 12.36
C MET A 23 -13.34 -6.60 10.98
N GLY A 24 -13.40 -7.47 9.99
CA GLY A 24 -13.16 -7.13 8.59
C GLY A 24 -14.32 -6.31 8.05
N GLN A 25 -14.01 -5.38 7.17
CA GLN A 25 -15.04 -4.70 6.40
C GLN A 25 -15.75 -5.76 5.55
N THR A 26 -17.04 -5.97 5.81
CA THR A 26 -17.88 -6.79 4.94
C THR A 26 -18.26 -5.95 3.74
N ALA A 27 -18.08 -6.51 2.53
CA ALA A 27 -18.58 -5.87 1.32
C ALA A 27 -20.08 -5.60 1.47
N THR A 28 -20.47 -4.33 1.29
CA THR A 28 -21.85 -3.87 1.41
C THR A 28 -22.55 -3.80 0.06
N ASP A 29 -21.76 -3.69 -1.02
CA ASP A 29 -22.26 -3.63 -2.39
C ASP A 29 -21.23 -4.17 -3.41
N HIS A 30 -21.56 -4.05 -4.70
CA HIS A 30 -20.73 -4.44 -5.84
C HIS A 30 -20.63 -3.29 -6.86
N VAL A 31 -20.85 -2.05 -6.43
CA VAL A 31 -20.75 -0.87 -7.28
C VAL A 31 -19.33 -0.31 -7.13
N ALA A 32 -18.59 -0.27 -8.23
CA ALA A 32 -17.23 0.29 -8.22
C ALA A 32 -17.29 1.82 -8.16
N PRO A 33 -16.34 2.46 -7.44
CA PRO A 33 -16.24 3.92 -7.43
C PRO A 33 -15.86 4.47 -8.80
N GLY A 34 -16.10 5.76 -9.02
CA GLY A 34 -15.61 6.48 -10.20
C GLY A 34 -14.08 6.54 -10.21
N PRO A 35 -13.43 6.67 -11.39
CA PRO A 35 -11.98 6.89 -11.47
C PRO A 35 -11.60 8.29 -10.97
N ILE A 36 -10.33 8.45 -10.56
CA ILE A 36 -9.75 9.77 -10.28
C ILE A 36 -9.78 10.64 -11.55
N LYS A 37 -9.79 11.96 -11.38
CA LYS A 37 -9.80 12.93 -12.49
C LYS A 37 -8.62 13.88 -12.38
N ASN A 38 -8.30 14.58 -13.49
CA ASN A 38 -7.31 15.65 -13.54
C ASN A 38 -5.94 15.27 -12.94
N ALA A 39 -5.52 14.02 -13.11
CA ALA A 39 -4.24 13.54 -12.59
C ALA A 39 -3.07 14.34 -13.17
N LYS A 40 -2.18 14.87 -12.29
CA LYS A 40 -0.97 15.60 -12.63
C LYS A 40 0.22 14.97 -11.91
N VAL A 41 1.38 14.95 -12.59
CA VAL A 41 2.61 14.38 -12.07
C VAL A 41 3.62 15.47 -11.75
N ILE A 42 4.22 15.41 -10.56
CA ILE A 42 5.37 16.21 -10.14
C ILE A 42 6.54 15.28 -9.90
N ASN A 43 7.54 15.33 -10.77
CA ASN A 43 8.72 14.46 -10.67
C ASN A 43 9.75 15.04 -9.68
N LEU A 44 10.13 14.23 -8.69
CA LEU A 44 11.06 14.57 -7.62
C LEU A 44 12.29 13.64 -7.64
N GLU A 45 13.25 13.91 -6.77
CA GLU A 45 14.46 13.11 -6.61
C GLU A 45 14.12 11.73 -6.02
N GLY A 46 14.30 10.66 -6.81
CA GLY A 46 13.99 9.28 -6.43
C GLY A 46 12.51 9.02 -6.10
N SER A 47 11.62 9.93 -6.52
CA SER A 47 10.19 9.91 -6.17
C SER A 47 9.34 10.69 -7.18
N ALA A 48 8.02 10.61 -7.03
CA ALA A 48 7.06 11.45 -7.75
C ALA A 48 5.83 11.68 -6.88
N LEU A 49 5.17 12.82 -7.06
CA LEU A 49 3.84 13.09 -6.53
C LEU A 49 2.83 13.02 -7.67
N ILE A 50 1.70 12.43 -7.41
CA ILE A 50 0.54 12.42 -8.31
C ILE A 50 -0.59 13.13 -7.58
N THR A 51 -0.98 14.31 -8.08
CA THR A 51 -2.16 15.03 -7.59
C THR A 51 -3.35 14.72 -8.47
N TYR A 52 -4.55 14.68 -7.89
CA TYR A 52 -5.78 14.28 -8.60
C TYR A 52 -7.01 14.83 -7.90
N ASP A 53 -8.12 14.82 -8.61
CA ASP A 53 -9.43 15.05 -8.02
C ASP A 53 -10.03 13.69 -7.64
N LEU A 54 -10.53 13.59 -6.41
CA LEU A 54 -11.22 12.38 -5.91
C LEU A 54 -12.58 12.22 -6.60
N PRO A 55 -13.03 10.97 -6.85
CA PRO A 55 -14.42 10.74 -7.25
C PRO A 55 -15.38 11.09 -6.11
N GLU A 56 -16.58 11.53 -6.47
CA GLU A 56 -17.68 11.75 -5.54
C GLU A 56 -18.34 10.40 -5.24
N ASP A 57 -17.82 9.72 -4.20
CA ASP A 57 -18.28 8.41 -3.78
C ASP A 57 -18.28 8.36 -2.25
N GLU A 58 -19.43 8.05 -1.64
CA GLU A 58 -19.63 8.16 -0.19
C GLU A 58 -18.87 7.08 0.59
N ASP A 59 -18.61 5.93 -0.03
CA ASP A 59 -17.91 4.83 0.61
C ASP A 59 -16.47 4.65 0.13
N LEU A 60 -15.93 5.63 -0.62
CA LEU A 60 -14.54 5.66 -1.02
C LEU A 60 -13.60 5.46 0.18
N LEU A 61 -12.63 4.55 0.06
CA LEU A 61 -11.75 4.19 1.16
C LEU A 61 -10.32 4.73 0.97
N TYR A 62 -9.72 4.50 -0.20
CA TYR A 62 -8.37 4.97 -0.52
C TYR A 62 -8.13 5.00 -2.03
N ILE A 63 -7.10 5.74 -2.43
CA ILE A 63 -6.53 5.69 -3.78
C ILE A 63 -5.28 4.80 -3.75
N LYS A 64 -5.15 3.89 -4.71
CA LYS A 64 -4.05 2.94 -4.83
C LYS A 64 -3.30 3.18 -6.13
N ALA A 65 -1.98 3.33 -6.04
CA ALA A 65 -1.09 3.31 -7.19
C ALA A 65 -0.33 1.99 -7.24
N THR A 66 -0.22 1.40 -8.42
CA THR A 66 0.58 0.20 -8.70
C THR A 66 1.60 0.55 -9.78
N TYR A 67 2.87 0.26 -9.54
CA TYR A 67 3.97 0.59 -10.46
C TYR A 67 5.12 -0.39 -10.33
N GLN A 68 5.93 -0.49 -11.37
CA GLN A 68 7.15 -1.29 -11.33
C GLN A 68 8.28 -0.46 -10.70
N ARG A 69 8.69 -0.81 -9.48
CA ARG A 69 9.76 -0.10 -8.75
C ARG A 69 11.14 -0.40 -9.33
N ASN A 70 11.37 -1.64 -9.71
CA ASN A 70 12.56 -2.11 -10.44
C ASN A 70 12.18 -3.34 -11.28
N LYS A 71 13.14 -3.98 -11.96
CA LYS A 71 12.87 -5.10 -12.88
C LYS A 71 12.08 -6.25 -12.26
N ASP A 72 12.25 -6.48 -10.96
CA ASP A 72 11.73 -7.67 -10.28
C ASP A 72 10.62 -7.34 -9.26
N VAL A 73 10.35 -6.04 -9.01
CA VAL A 73 9.46 -5.63 -7.93
C VAL A 73 8.36 -4.70 -8.42
N ILE A 74 7.14 -5.18 -8.32
CA ILE A 74 5.94 -4.36 -8.41
C ILE A 74 5.65 -3.81 -7.00
N ALA A 75 5.49 -2.51 -6.89
CA ALA A 75 5.18 -1.81 -5.65
C ALA A 75 3.80 -1.20 -5.71
N GLN A 76 3.22 -1.02 -4.53
CA GLN A 76 1.95 -0.33 -4.35
C GLN A 76 2.07 0.74 -3.29
N ASN A 77 1.52 1.92 -3.57
CA ASN A 77 1.34 2.97 -2.58
C ASN A 77 -0.14 3.30 -2.45
N LYS A 78 -0.56 3.71 -1.27
CA LYS A 78 -1.93 4.08 -0.99
C LYS A 78 -1.99 5.49 -0.40
N ALA A 79 -3.02 6.23 -0.75
CA ALA A 79 -3.33 7.54 -0.19
C ALA A 79 -4.76 7.51 0.36
N SER A 80 -4.95 8.13 1.51
CA SER A 80 -6.27 8.26 2.14
C SER A 80 -7.18 9.17 1.30
N VAL A 81 -8.49 9.00 1.43
CA VAL A 81 -9.51 9.89 0.85
C VAL A 81 -9.48 11.32 1.40
N TYR A 82 -8.71 11.58 2.44
CA TYR A 82 -8.53 12.92 3.00
C TYR A 82 -7.40 13.71 2.34
N THR A 83 -6.78 13.18 1.29
CA THR A 83 -5.73 13.83 0.52
C THR A 83 -5.97 13.65 -0.98
N ASP A 84 -5.61 14.67 -1.72
CA ASP A 84 -5.62 14.73 -3.19
C ASP A 84 -4.27 14.39 -3.82
N THR A 85 -3.35 13.86 -3.01
CA THR A 85 -1.97 13.62 -3.40
C THR A 85 -1.51 12.22 -3.00
N LEU A 86 -0.94 11.48 -3.95
CA LEU A 86 -0.32 10.19 -3.74
C LEU A 86 1.19 10.28 -4.02
N THR A 87 2.01 9.78 -3.11
CA THR A 87 3.46 9.81 -3.23
C THR A 87 3.99 8.47 -3.71
N ILE A 88 4.78 8.46 -4.77
CA ILE A 88 5.55 7.32 -5.27
C ILE A 88 6.98 7.47 -4.76
N VAL A 89 7.51 6.46 -4.07
CA VAL A 89 8.83 6.51 -3.44
C VAL A 89 9.69 5.29 -3.78
N GLY A 90 10.99 5.37 -3.46
CA GLY A 90 11.93 4.25 -3.57
C GLY A 90 12.38 3.97 -4.99
N LEU A 91 12.39 4.98 -5.86
CA LEU A 91 12.86 4.88 -7.23
C LEU A 91 14.39 5.08 -7.27
N GLY A 92 15.10 4.02 -7.64
CA GLY A 92 16.58 3.98 -7.64
C GLY A 92 17.24 4.53 -8.90
N ASP A 93 16.48 4.94 -9.90
CA ASP A 93 16.96 5.44 -11.19
C ASP A 93 16.02 6.52 -11.77
N THR A 94 16.31 6.98 -12.99
CA THR A 94 15.56 8.04 -13.67
C THR A 94 14.70 7.51 -14.84
N LEU A 95 14.47 6.20 -14.89
CA LEU A 95 13.69 5.59 -15.97
C LEU A 95 12.23 5.98 -15.85
N ALA A 96 11.61 6.27 -16.98
CA ALA A 96 10.17 6.46 -17.07
C ALA A 96 9.41 5.21 -16.61
N ARG A 97 8.31 5.39 -15.91
CA ARG A 97 7.44 4.30 -15.44
C ARG A 97 5.98 4.69 -15.57
N ASP A 98 5.22 3.73 -16.03
CA ASP A 98 3.77 3.84 -15.99
C ASP A 98 3.27 3.43 -14.60
N VAL A 99 2.35 4.21 -14.08
CA VAL A 99 1.70 4.03 -12.79
C VAL A 99 0.22 3.90 -13.04
N GLU A 100 -0.34 2.79 -12.60
CA GLU A 100 -1.76 2.54 -12.61
C GLU A 100 -2.37 3.05 -11.30
N VAL A 101 -3.33 3.96 -11.41
CA VAL A 101 -4.01 4.56 -10.25
C VAL A 101 -5.49 4.20 -10.28
N VAL A 102 -5.96 3.59 -9.19
CA VAL A 102 -7.37 3.21 -9.00
C VAL A 102 -7.92 3.76 -7.69
N ALA A 103 -9.19 4.09 -7.68
CA ALA A 103 -9.95 4.34 -6.46
C ALA A 103 -10.50 3.02 -5.92
N VAL A 104 -10.54 2.87 -4.61
CA VAL A 104 -11.01 1.65 -3.94
C VAL A 104 -12.00 2.04 -2.84
N ASP A 105 -13.18 1.42 -2.84
CA ASP A 105 -14.21 1.64 -1.85
C ASP A 105 -14.07 0.74 -0.62
N ARG A 106 -15.00 0.87 0.33
CA ARG A 106 -15.04 0.05 1.55
C ARG A 106 -15.45 -1.40 1.30
N SER A 107 -16.11 -1.69 0.19
CA SER A 107 -16.49 -3.03 -0.24
C SER A 107 -15.36 -3.77 -0.97
N GLY A 108 -14.26 -3.06 -1.31
CA GLY A 108 -13.11 -3.58 -2.04
C GLY A 108 -13.27 -3.52 -3.56
N ASN A 109 -14.33 -2.89 -4.08
CA ASN A 109 -14.47 -2.66 -5.51
C ASN A 109 -13.45 -1.61 -5.96
N MET A 110 -12.97 -1.74 -7.20
CA MET A 110 -11.96 -0.85 -7.78
C MET A 110 -12.54 -0.13 -9.00
N SER A 111 -12.20 1.14 -9.13
CA SER A 111 -12.52 1.93 -10.32
C SER A 111 -11.81 1.44 -11.57
N GLU A 112 -12.18 1.99 -12.72
CA GLU A 112 -11.32 1.95 -13.89
C GLU A 112 -9.95 2.59 -13.55
N ALA A 113 -8.89 2.01 -14.14
CA ALA A 113 -7.53 2.47 -13.89
C ALA A 113 -7.21 3.72 -14.72
N VAL A 114 -6.63 4.72 -14.08
CA VAL A 114 -6.03 5.89 -14.73
C VAL A 114 -4.53 5.67 -14.83
N GLN A 115 -4.00 5.68 -16.04
CA GLN A 115 -2.57 5.52 -16.31
C GLN A 115 -1.88 6.89 -16.33
N VAL A 116 -0.79 7.03 -15.58
CA VAL A 116 0.08 8.21 -15.62
C VAL A 116 1.53 7.76 -15.74
N THR A 117 2.35 8.51 -16.49
CA THR A 117 3.77 8.23 -16.62
C THR A 117 4.57 9.18 -15.74
N ILE A 118 5.45 8.62 -14.89
CA ILE A 118 6.37 9.39 -14.06
C ILE A 118 7.80 9.34 -14.63
N HIS A 119 8.56 10.43 -14.42
CA HIS A 119 9.97 10.56 -14.81
C HIS A 119 10.79 11.01 -13.59
N PRO A 120 11.14 10.10 -12.66
CA PRO A 120 11.83 10.47 -11.43
C PRO A 120 13.18 11.10 -11.74
N LYS A 121 13.57 12.09 -10.92
CA LYS A 121 14.92 12.68 -10.98
C LYS A 121 15.92 11.79 -10.27
N THR A 122 17.22 12.06 -10.47
CA THR A 122 18.31 11.30 -9.83
C THR A 122 18.10 11.21 -8.33
N PRO A 123 18.07 9.99 -7.75
CA PRO A 123 17.85 9.84 -6.33
C PRO A 123 19.03 10.39 -5.51
N PRO A 124 18.81 11.00 -4.34
CA PRO A 124 19.83 11.65 -3.51
C PRO A 124 21.00 10.74 -3.17
N ILE A 125 20.75 9.44 -2.98
CA ILE A 125 21.78 8.46 -2.67
C ILE A 125 22.88 8.41 -3.75
N LYS A 126 22.51 8.51 -5.03
CA LYS A 126 23.49 8.50 -6.12
C LYS A 126 24.33 9.77 -6.14
N THR A 127 23.77 10.90 -5.77
CA THR A 127 24.49 12.19 -5.67
C THR A 127 25.50 12.14 -4.53
N VAL A 128 25.12 11.61 -3.37
CA VAL A 128 26.01 11.45 -2.21
C VAL A 128 27.16 10.50 -2.53
N PHE A 129 26.90 9.32 -3.10
CA PHE A 129 27.96 8.40 -3.48
C PHE A 129 28.94 8.98 -4.52
N LYS A 130 28.45 9.79 -5.45
CA LYS A 130 29.30 10.45 -6.44
C LYS A 130 30.21 11.51 -5.81
N SER A 131 29.81 12.16 -4.73
CA SER A 131 30.62 13.14 -3.98
C SER A 131 31.62 12.49 -3.00
N LEU A 132 31.42 11.21 -2.65
CA LEU A 132 32.31 10.44 -1.78
C LEU A 132 33.40 9.70 -2.60
N SER A 133 33.98 10.35 -3.63
CA SER A 133 35.16 9.79 -4.29
C SER A 133 36.31 9.80 -3.28
N VAL A 134 36.64 8.63 -2.74
CA VAL A 134 37.84 8.42 -1.92
C VAL A 134 39.03 8.53 -2.86
N GLU A 135 39.81 9.60 -2.75
CA GLU A 135 41.13 9.64 -3.39
C GLU A 135 41.99 8.55 -2.75
N PRO A 136 42.61 7.64 -3.53
CA PRO A 136 43.54 6.69 -2.97
C PRO A 136 44.69 7.50 -2.34
N ALA A 137 44.94 7.30 -1.04
CA ALA A 137 46.11 7.86 -0.40
C ALA A 137 47.36 7.34 -1.13
N LEU A 138 48.06 8.24 -1.79
CA LEU A 138 49.35 7.92 -2.43
C LEU A 138 50.35 7.60 -1.29
N SER A 139 50.73 6.34 -1.20
CA SER A 139 51.83 5.85 -0.39
C SER A 139 53.18 6.09 -1.07
#